data_c64ae3fc41d8e82f161236980264df70
#
_entry.id   c64ae3fc41d8e82f161236980264df70
#
_cell.length_a   1.000
_cell.length_b   1.000
_cell.length_c   1.000
_cell.angle_alpha   90.00
_cell.angle_beta   90.00
_cell.angle_gamma   90.00
#
_symmetry.space_group_name_H-M   'P 1'
#
loop_
_entity.id
_entity.type
_entity.pdbx_description
1 polymer ?
#
loop_
_entity_poly.entity_id
_entity_poly.type
_entity_poly.pdbx_seq_one_letter_code
_entity_poly.pdbx_strand_id
1 'polypeptide(L)'
;VEGDRLKCRVRLPKNVPSRSWDVFVNDSLDGTISYANGFFAEGLNAVSKAKLSSDDAVLSRLQEPHLPFHFPFQPNIMESIRNLMLHVPMWFTMFLLMGISFAQSLRVLGPNGDTLGDQKAVASVRVGMWFGVLGLLTGSLWARFTWGAWWVDDPQLNGAFVTVMVYAGYLVLRQSIQDDRLRQRLAAVYNLFGFLLL
;
A
#
# COMPACT_ATOMS: atom_id res chain seq x y z
N VAL A 1 -5.03 -24.52 21.88
CA VAL A 1 -5.91 -23.58 21.20
C VAL A 1 -7.33 -24.13 21.32
N GLU A 2 -8.23 -23.42 21.92
CA GLU A 2 -9.62 -23.82 22.11
C GLU A 2 -10.49 -22.75 21.44
N GLY A 3 -10.90 -22.98 20.20
CA GLY A 3 -11.59 -21.96 19.39
C GLY A 3 -10.71 -20.73 19.12
N ASP A 4 -11.28 -19.52 19.18
CA ASP A 4 -10.59 -18.24 18.95
C ASP A 4 -9.75 -17.74 20.15
N ARG A 5 -9.48 -18.58 21.13
CA ARG A 5 -8.77 -18.20 22.36
C ARG A 5 -7.43 -18.89 22.46
N LEU A 6 -6.36 -18.10 22.57
CA LEU A 6 -5.03 -18.57 22.89
C LEU A 6 -4.83 -18.51 24.41
N LYS A 7 -4.63 -19.67 25.06
CA LYS A 7 -4.27 -19.74 26.48
C LYS A 7 -2.75 -19.88 26.60
N CYS A 8 -2.10 -18.85 27.11
CA CYS A 8 -0.66 -18.83 27.35
C CYS A 8 -0.36 -18.83 28.84
N ARG A 9 0.66 -19.58 29.26
CA ARG A 9 1.22 -19.50 30.60
C ARG A 9 2.53 -18.70 30.53
N VAL A 10 2.51 -17.51 31.13
CA VAL A 10 3.67 -16.62 31.17
C VAL A 10 4.35 -16.75 32.52
N ARG A 11 5.69 -16.94 32.53
CA ARG A 11 6.51 -16.89 33.73
C ARG A 11 7.13 -15.50 33.84
N LEU A 12 6.85 -14.81 34.92
CA LEU A 12 7.40 -13.49 35.17
C LEU A 12 8.68 -13.60 35.99
N PRO A 13 9.69 -12.73 35.74
CA PRO A 13 10.89 -12.65 36.56
C PRO A 13 10.55 -12.20 38.00
N LYS A 14 11.43 -12.50 38.95
CA LYS A 14 11.17 -12.28 40.38
C LYS A 14 10.95 -10.82 40.81
N ASN A 15 11.55 -9.88 40.07
CA ASN A 15 11.51 -8.45 40.38
C ASN A 15 10.70 -7.70 39.33
N VAL A 16 9.45 -8.11 39.11
CA VAL A 16 8.58 -7.39 38.20
C VAL A 16 8.01 -6.18 38.92
N PRO A 17 8.24 -4.95 38.43
CA PRO A 17 7.62 -3.78 39.02
C PRO A 17 6.10 -3.82 38.89
N SER A 18 5.40 -3.34 39.91
CA SER A 18 3.94 -3.20 39.87
C SER A 18 3.52 -2.16 38.85
N ARG A 19 3.16 -2.60 37.68
CA ARG A 19 2.66 -1.75 36.58
C ARG A 19 1.90 -2.58 35.57
N SER A 20 1.22 -1.88 34.66
CA SER A 20 0.68 -2.49 33.44
C SER A 20 1.79 -2.87 32.48
N TRP A 21 1.64 -3.99 31.85
CA TRP A 21 2.56 -4.52 30.85
C TRP A 21 1.84 -4.72 29.54
N ASP A 22 2.50 -4.36 28.47
CA ASP A 22 2.01 -4.66 27.14
C ASP A 22 2.32 -6.12 26.79
N VAL A 23 1.39 -6.77 26.12
CA VAL A 23 1.58 -8.14 25.63
C VAL A 23 1.83 -8.07 24.12
N PHE A 24 2.94 -8.65 23.70
CA PHE A 24 3.27 -8.82 22.29
C PHE A 24 3.13 -10.29 21.93
N VAL A 25 2.29 -10.58 20.94
CA VAL A 25 2.18 -11.91 20.34
C VAL A 25 2.77 -11.84 18.96
N ASN A 26 3.83 -12.62 18.71
CA ASN A 26 4.48 -12.71 17.41
C ASN A 26 4.06 -14.00 16.73
N ASP A 27 3.48 -13.89 15.54
CA ASP A 27 3.19 -15.01 14.65
C ASP A 27 4.13 -14.93 13.43
N SER A 28 4.55 -16.10 12.95
CA SER A 28 5.43 -16.23 11.78
C SER A 28 4.75 -15.81 10.47
N LEU A 29 3.42 -15.79 10.41
CA LEU A 29 2.65 -15.45 9.22
C LEU A 29 2.16 -14.00 9.25
N ASP A 30 1.61 -13.56 10.38
CA ASP A 30 0.92 -12.27 10.49
C ASP A 30 1.74 -11.19 11.21
N GLY A 31 2.90 -11.53 11.72
CA GLY A 31 3.77 -10.60 12.42
C GLY A 31 3.41 -10.45 13.89
N THR A 32 3.72 -9.28 14.47
CA THR A 32 3.58 -9.02 15.90
C THR A 32 2.30 -8.23 16.20
N ILE A 33 1.45 -8.77 17.05
CA ILE A 33 0.27 -8.08 17.60
C ILE A 33 0.59 -7.62 19.01
N SER A 34 0.34 -6.35 19.34
CA SER A 34 0.49 -5.83 20.70
C SER A 34 -0.85 -5.56 21.34
N TYR A 35 -0.96 -5.90 22.61
CA TYR A 35 -2.08 -5.55 23.47
C TYR A 35 -1.56 -4.61 24.56
N ALA A 36 -1.86 -3.33 24.43
CA ALA A 36 -1.50 -2.34 25.44
C ALA A 36 -2.25 -2.65 26.75
N ASN A 37 -1.52 -2.56 27.88
CA ASN A 37 -2.05 -2.91 29.21
C ASN A 37 -2.66 -4.33 29.27
N GLY A 38 -2.07 -5.29 28.56
CA GLY A 38 -2.58 -6.65 28.45
C GLY A 38 -2.68 -7.40 29.77
N PHE A 39 -1.84 -7.07 30.75
CA PHE A 39 -1.97 -7.53 32.12
C PHE A 39 -1.33 -6.55 33.12
N PHE A 40 -1.81 -6.60 34.37
CA PHE A 40 -1.24 -5.87 35.48
C PHE A 40 -0.53 -6.85 36.42
N ALA A 41 0.76 -6.61 36.68
CA ALA A 41 1.52 -7.36 37.65
C ALA A 41 1.54 -6.58 38.99
N GLU A 42 0.95 -7.13 40.03
CA GLU A 42 1.25 -6.69 41.40
C GLU A 42 2.59 -7.28 41.81
N GLY A 43 3.44 -6.46 42.42
CA GLY A 43 4.80 -6.83 42.80
C GLY A 43 4.88 -8.17 43.53
N LEU A 44 5.28 -9.19 42.82
CA LEU A 44 5.43 -10.54 43.35
C LEU A 44 6.68 -10.58 44.24
N ASN A 45 6.52 -10.47 45.54
CA ASN A 45 7.58 -10.81 46.49
C ASN A 45 7.89 -12.31 46.35
N ALA A 46 9.04 -12.55 45.78
CA ALA A 46 9.83 -13.78 45.79
C ALA A 46 9.10 -15.11 46.00
N VAL A 47 8.71 -15.79 44.96
CA VAL A 47 8.50 -17.23 45.04
C VAL A 47 9.44 -17.94 44.06
N SER A 48 10.35 -18.69 44.70
CA SER A 48 11.17 -19.82 44.24
C SER A 48 11.84 -19.80 42.89
N LYS A 49 13.17 -19.95 42.93
CA LYS A 49 14.09 -20.27 41.83
C LYS A 49 13.65 -21.53 41.09
N ALA A 50 12.89 -21.39 40.05
CA ALA A 50 12.76 -22.41 39.03
C ALA A 50 13.75 -22.11 37.90
N LYS A 51 14.55 -23.08 37.62
CA LYS A 51 15.65 -23.11 36.63
C LYS A 51 15.10 -22.73 35.24
N LEU A 52 15.36 -21.50 34.79
CA LEU A 52 15.14 -21.05 33.41
C LEU A 52 16.32 -21.58 32.55
N SER A 53 16.27 -22.75 32.02
CA SER A 53 17.41 -23.23 31.22
C SER A 53 17.09 -23.78 29.83
N SER A 54 15.83 -23.88 29.47
CA SER A 54 15.48 -24.36 28.11
C SER A 54 14.63 -23.38 27.30
N ASP A 55 14.00 -22.42 27.97
CA ASP A 55 13.07 -21.51 27.28
C ASP A 55 13.75 -20.24 26.74
N ASP A 56 14.95 -19.90 27.25
CA ASP A 56 15.72 -18.73 26.75
C ASP A 56 16.18 -18.91 25.30
N ALA A 57 16.45 -20.15 24.89
CA ALA A 57 16.81 -20.45 23.51
C ALA A 57 15.62 -20.33 22.55
N VAL A 58 14.39 -20.55 23.04
CA VAL A 58 13.16 -20.35 22.26
C VAL A 58 12.83 -18.87 22.20
N LEU A 59 12.96 -18.15 23.32
CA LEU A 59 12.75 -16.69 23.36
C LEU A 59 13.77 -15.93 22.51
N SER A 60 15.05 -16.35 22.50
CA SER A 60 16.07 -15.75 21.63
C SER A 60 15.79 -16.01 20.14
N ARG A 61 15.23 -17.17 19.79
CA ARG A 61 14.78 -17.46 18.41
C ARG A 61 13.57 -16.64 18.00
N LEU A 62 12.69 -16.27 18.94
CA LEU A 62 11.55 -15.41 18.70
C LEU A 62 11.92 -13.91 18.65
N GLN A 63 13.07 -13.54 19.24
CA GLN A 63 13.59 -12.17 19.21
C GLN A 63 14.33 -11.82 17.90
N GLU A 64 14.77 -12.83 17.14
CA GLU A 64 15.32 -12.62 15.82
C GLU A 64 14.29 -13.02 14.76
N PRO A 65 13.50 -12.08 14.27
CA PRO A 65 12.59 -12.37 13.18
C PRO A 65 13.41 -12.68 11.92
N HIS A 66 13.33 -13.90 11.46
CA HIS A 66 13.99 -14.38 10.23
C HIS A 66 13.39 -13.84 8.93
N LEU A 67 12.49 -12.89 9.02
CA LEU A 67 11.88 -12.28 7.83
C LEU A 67 12.78 -11.13 7.34
N PRO A 68 13.21 -11.15 6.08
CA PRO A 68 14.11 -10.12 5.52
C PRO A 68 13.43 -8.74 5.41
N PHE A 69 12.12 -8.67 5.63
CA PHE A 69 11.34 -7.45 5.58
C PHE A 69 10.30 -7.40 6.70
N HIS A 70 10.39 -6.37 7.54
CA HIS A 70 9.41 -6.11 8.61
C HIS A 70 8.57 -4.91 8.24
N PHE A 71 7.26 -5.11 8.21
CA PHE A 71 6.34 -3.98 8.19
C PHE A 71 6.34 -3.29 9.56
N PRO A 72 6.34 -1.94 9.62
CA PRO A 72 6.22 -1.22 10.88
C PRO A 72 4.93 -1.63 11.59
N PHE A 73 5.06 -1.99 12.87
CA PHE A 73 3.92 -2.39 13.69
C PHE A 73 3.17 -1.17 14.20
N GLN A 74 1.90 -1.06 13.84
CA GLN A 74 0.95 -0.12 14.46
C GLN A 74 -0.36 -0.85 14.75
N PRO A 75 -0.76 -0.97 16.03
CA PRO A 75 -1.80 -1.91 16.45
C PRO A 75 -3.16 -1.76 15.76
N ASN A 76 -3.54 -0.53 15.41
CA ASN A 76 -4.87 -0.26 14.87
C ASN A 76 -4.91 -0.13 13.33
N ILE A 77 -3.75 -0.15 12.67
CA ILE A 77 -3.66 0.12 11.24
C ILE A 77 -2.72 -0.81 10.48
N MET A 78 -2.42 -2.00 11.02
CA MET A 78 -1.48 -2.94 10.39
C MET A 78 -1.87 -3.29 8.95
N GLU A 79 -3.11 -3.65 8.72
CA GLU A 79 -3.60 -3.99 7.39
C GLU A 79 -3.61 -2.78 6.44
N SER A 80 -3.93 -1.60 6.97
CA SER A 80 -3.84 -0.34 6.23
C SER A 80 -2.41 -0.05 5.79
N ILE A 81 -1.40 -0.24 6.67
CA ILE A 81 0.01 -0.01 6.32
C ILE A 81 0.50 -0.99 5.27
N ARG A 82 0.15 -2.28 5.38
CA ARG A 82 0.52 -3.28 4.36
C ARG A 82 -0.02 -2.89 2.98
N ASN A 83 -1.28 -2.48 2.94
CA ASN A 83 -1.90 -2.02 1.70
C ASN A 83 -1.23 -0.74 1.16
N LEU A 84 -0.90 0.23 2.02
CA LEU A 84 -0.23 1.47 1.61
C LEU A 84 1.14 1.22 0.96
N MET A 85 1.88 0.22 1.42
CA MET A 85 3.18 -0.16 0.82
C MET A 85 3.05 -0.60 -0.64
N LEU A 86 1.89 -1.10 -1.06
CA LEU A 86 1.59 -1.43 -2.45
C LEU A 86 0.87 -0.29 -3.17
N HIS A 87 -0.12 0.30 -2.53
CA HIS A 87 -0.98 1.34 -3.11
C HIS A 87 -0.20 2.60 -3.51
N VAL A 88 0.64 3.11 -2.64
CA VAL A 88 1.39 4.36 -2.87
C VAL A 88 2.36 4.24 -4.06
N PRO A 89 3.20 3.19 -4.19
CA PRO A 89 4.05 3.02 -5.37
C PRO A 89 3.28 2.89 -6.68
N MET A 90 2.07 2.31 -6.67
CA MET A 90 1.21 2.21 -7.87
C MET A 90 0.86 3.61 -8.40
N TRP A 91 0.43 4.52 -7.52
CA TRP A 91 0.11 5.89 -7.91
C TRP A 91 1.34 6.68 -8.36
N PHE A 92 2.47 6.56 -7.65
CA PHE A 92 3.71 7.22 -8.09
C PHE A 92 4.18 6.71 -9.46
N THR A 93 4.08 5.41 -9.71
CA THR A 93 4.43 4.84 -11.01
C THR A 93 3.49 5.32 -12.11
N MET A 94 2.19 5.34 -11.86
CA MET A 94 1.21 5.93 -12.78
C MET A 94 1.55 7.38 -13.07
N PHE A 95 1.74 8.21 -12.04
CA PHE A 95 2.06 9.63 -12.20
C PHE A 95 3.32 9.85 -13.02
N LEU A 96 4.39 9.08 -12.74
CA LEU A 96 5.64 9.15 -13.51
C LEU A 96 5.42 8.81 -14.99
N LEU A 97 4.70 7.72 -15.28
CA LEU A 97 4.43 7.29 -16.66
C LEU A 97 3.54 8.29 -17.41
N MET A 98 2.53 8.87 -16.74
CA MET A 98 1.72 9.93 -17.31
C MET A 98 2.53 11.22 -17.54
N GLY A 99 3.47 11.55 -16.66
CA GLY A 99 4.42 12.64 -16.84
C GLY A 99 5.35 12.43 -18.04
N ILE A 100 5.86 11.22 -18.24
CA ILE A 100 6.63 10.85 -19.42
C ILE A 100 5.77 11.01 -20.68
N SER A 101 4.53 10.53 -20.65
CA SER A 101 3.59 10.67 -21.76
C SER A 101 3.29 12.14 -22.08
N PHE A 102 3.09 12.97 -21.06
CA PHE A 102 2.92 14.42 -21.20
C PHE A 102 4.12 15.06 -21.90
N ALA A 103 5.34 14.79 -21.44
CA ALA A 103 6.56 15.33 -22.04
C ALA A 103 6.75 14.90 -23.52
N GLN A 104 6.39 13.66 -23.84
CA GLN A 104 6.42 13.19 -25.23
C GLN A 104 5.32 13.85 -26.08
N SER A 105 4.13 14.09 -25.53
CA SER A 105 3.04 14.80 -26.23
C SER A 105 3.41 16.22 -26.61
N LEU A 106 4.18 16.93 -25.77
CA LEU A 106 4.73 18.25 -26.13
C LEU A 106 5.64 18.17 -27.35
N ARG A 107 6.46 17.13 -27.48
CA ARG A 107 7.32 16.93 -28.64
C ARG A 107 6.52 16.63 -29.91
N VAL A 108 5.45 15.85 -29.79
CA VAL A 108 4.54 15.53 -30.90
C VAL A 108 3.87 16.79 -31.47
N LEU A 109 3.55 17.75 -30.61
CA LEU A 109 2.96 19.04 -31.02
C LEU A 109 3.96 20.02 -31.61
N GLY A 110 5.27 19.73 -31.52
CA GLY A 110 6.33 20.55 -32.10
C GLY A 110 6.24 20.64 -33.62
N PRO A 111 7.03 21.57 -34.24
CA PRO A 111 6.93 21.87 -35.67
C PRO A 111 7.20 20.68 -36.61
N ASN A 112 8.07 19.75 -36.18
CA ASN A 112 8.52 18.64 -37.01
C ASN A 112 7.68 17.36 -36.84
N GLY A 113 6.77 17.33 -35.85
CA GLY A 113 6.00 16.15 -35.48
C GLY A 113 6.92 14.95 -35.11
N ASP A 114 6.77 14.37 -33.97
CA ASP A 114 7.60 13.25 -33.48
C ASP A 114 6.75 11.97 -33.38
N THR A 115 6.81 11.13 -34.43
CA THR A 115 6.10 9.84 -34.44
C THR A 115 6.62 8.88 -33.39
N LEU A 116 7.92 8.91 -33.09
CA LEU A 116 8.53 8.11 -32.04
C LEU A 116 8.07 8.62 -30.65
N GLY A 117 7.96 9.95 -30.49
CA GLY A 117 7.36 10.57 -29.32
C GLY A 117 5.93 10.11 -29.06
N ASP A 118 5.11 10.04 -30.13
CA ASP A 118 3.73 9.54 -30.03
C ASP A 118 3.68 8.07 -29.59
N GLN A 119 4.52 7.20 -30.14
CA GLN A 119 4.60 5.80 -29.73
C GLN A 119 5.00 5.64 -28.25
N LYS A 120 5.98 6.42 -27.78
CA LYS A 120 6.38 6.44 -26.38
C LYS A 120 5.29 6.98 -25.49
N ALA A 121 4.58 8.03 -25.91
CA ALA A 121 3.47 8.60 -25.16
C ALA A 121 2.37 7.56 -24.93
N VAL A 122 1.91 6.88 -25.98
CA VAL A 122 0.83 5.88 -25.84
C VAL A 122 1.28 4.64 -25.08
N ALA A 123 2.54 4.21 -25.23
CA ALA A 123 3.08 3.09 -24.44
C ALA A 123 3.08 3.41 -22.94
N SER A 124 3.52 4.63 -22.59
CA SER A 124 3.51 5.11 -21.20
C SER A 124 2.09 5.18 -20.62
N VAL A 125 1.11 5.69 -21.41
CA VAL A 125 -0.30 5.69 -20.97
C VAL A 125 -0.82 4.28 -20.76
N ARG A 126 -0.57 3.35 -21.70
CA ARG A 126 -1.05 1.97 -21.57
C ARG A 126 -0.54 1.29 -20.28
N VAL A 127 0.75 1.41 -20.02
CA VAL A 127 1.35 0.84 -18.80
C VAL A 127 0.85 1.59 -17.57
N GLY A 128 0.84 2.93 -17.61
CA GLY A 128 0.34 3.76 -16.50
C GLY A 128 -1.10 3.46 -16.13
N MET A 129 -1.96 3.16 -17.11
CA MET A 129 -3.36 2.76 -16.88
C MET A 129 -3.48 1.46 -16.07
N TRP A 130 -2.60 0.48 -16.27
CA TRP A 130 -2.59 -0.73 -15.44
C TRP A 130 -2.28 -0.38 -13.98
N PHE A 131 -1.29 0.48 -13.75
CA PHE A 131 -0.99 0.97 -12.40
C PHE A 131 -2.15 1.79 -11.80
N GLY A 132 -2.85 2.58 -12.62
CA GLY A 132 -4.04 3.32 -12.18
C GLY A 132 -5.18 2.40 -11.74
N VAL A 133 -5.47 1.36 -12.51
CA VAL A 133 -6.49 0.35 -12.15
C VAL A 133 -6.09 -0.38 -10.87
N LEU A 134 -4.83 -0.82 -10.76
CA LEU A 134 -4.32 -1.44 -9.54
C LEU A 134 -4.35 -0.47 -8.36
N GLY A 135 -4.05 0.80 -8.57
CA GLY A 135 -4.17 1.86 -7.58
C GLY A 135 -5.60 2.03 -7.08
N LEU A 136 -6.60 2.02 -7.98
CA LEU A 136 -8.02 2.08 -7.60
C LEU A 136 -8.45 0.84 -6.80
N LEU A 137 -8.04 -0.37 -7.22
CA LEU A 137 -8.37 -1.61 -6.52
C LEU A 137 -7.76 -1.63 -5.11
N THR A 138 -6.48 -1.28 -4.98
CA THR A 138 -5.82 -1.22 -3.67
C THR A 138 -6.35 -0.08 -2.81
N GLY A 139 -6.75 1.04 -3.41
CA GLY A 139 -7.40 2.16 -2.71
C GLY A 139 -8.78 1.81 -2.19
N SER A 140 -9.58 1.11 -2.99
CA SER A 140 -10.89 0.59 -2.57
C SER A 140 -10.75 -0.43 -1.42
N LEU A 141 -9.73 -1.30 -1.47
CA LEU A 141 -9.41 -2.21 -0.39
C LEU A 141 -9.03 -1.46 0.89
N TRP A 142 -8.18 -0.43 0.77
CA TRP A 142 -7.82 0.43 1.89
C TRP A 142 -9.03 1.14 2.50
N ALA A 143 -9.92 1.67 1.67
CA ALA A 143 -11.16 2.30 2.11
C ALA A 143 -12.04 1.33 2.91
N ARG A 144 -12.12 0.06 2.47
CA ARG A 144 -12.88 -0.98 3.18
C ARG A 144 -12.36 -1.22 4.59
N PHE A 145 -11.04 -1.30 4.78
CA PHE A 145 -10.43 -1.53 6.09
C PHE A 145 -10.47 -0.28 6.99
N THR A 146 -10.33 0.91 6.40
CA THR A 146 -10.22 2.15 7.17
C THR A 146 -11.59 2.78 7.47
N TRP A 147 -12.48 2.77 6.49
CA TRP A 147 -13.79 3.44 6.56
C TRP A 147 -14.99 2.48 6.57
N GLY A 148 -14.75 1.19 6.43
CA GLY A 148 -15.79 0.16 6.48
C GLY A 148 -16.60 -0.01 5.19
N ALA A 149 -16.33 0.78 4.13
CA ALA A 149 -16.98 0.70 2.83
C ALA A 149 -15.96 0.59 1.71
N TRP A 150 -16.29 -0.15 0.63
CA TRP A 150 -15.43 -0.29 -0.54
C TRP A 150 -15.24 1.01 -1.32
N TRP A 151 -16.22 1.89 -1.24
CA TRP A 151 -16.21 3.20 -1.84
C TRP A 151 -16.87 4.20 -0.92
N VAL A 152 -16.27 5.35 -0.74
CA VAL A 152 -16.80 6.46 0.03
C VAL A 152 -16.77 7.71 -0.83
N ASP A 153 -17.60 8.68 -0.50
CA ASP A 153 -17.65 9.98 -1.19
C ASP A 153 -16.49 10.86 -0.72
N ASP A 154 -15.29 10.50 -1.15
CA ASP A 154 -14.04 11.21 -0.90
C ASP A 154 -13.55 11.86 -2.19
N PRO A 155 -13.19 13.16 -2.17
CA PRO A 155 -12.75 13.87 -3.37
C PRO A 155 -11.52 13.25 -4.03
N GLN A 156 -10.60 12.68 -3.27
CA GLN A 156 -9.38 12.07 -3.78
C GLN A 156 -9.70 10.75 -4.49
N LEU A 157 -10.56 9.92 -3.90
CA LEU A 157 -10.98 8.65 -4.49
C LEU A 157 -11.79 8.87 -5.78
N ASN A 158 -12.73 9.81 -5.75
CA ASN A 158 -13.52 10.21 -6.91
C ASN A 158 -12.65 10.84 -8.01
N GLY A 159 -11.71 11.72 -7.65
CA GLY A 159 -10.76 12.33 -8.58
C GLY A 159 -9.87 11.31 -9.27
N ALA A 160 -9.35 10.34 -8.52
CA ALA A 160 -8.55 9.24 -9.04
C ALA A 160 -9.34 8.39 -10.05
N PHE A 161 -10.60 8.07 -9.75
CA PHE A 161 -11.48 7.35 -10.67
C PHE A 161 -11.74 8.15 -11.96
N VAL A 162 -12.09 9.43 -11.84
CA VAL A 162 -12.30 10.31 -13.00
C VAL A 162 -11.04 10.38 -13.86
N THR A 163 -9.87 10.49 -13.27
CA THR A 163 -8.59 10.50 -14.00
C THR A 163 -8.40 9.21 -14.81
N VAL A 164 -8.64 8.05 -14.23
CA VAL A 164 -8.58 6.77 -14.96
C VAL A 164 -9.59 6.73 -16.09
N MET A 165 -10.81 7.26 -15.89
CA MET A 165 -11.82 7.34 -16.95
C MET A 165 -11.41 8.28 -18.08
N VAL A 166 -10.81 9.42 -17.78
CA VAL A 166 -10.26 10.35 -18.78
C VAL A 166 -9.20 9.65 -19.64
N TYR A 167 -8.27 8.93 -19.02
CA TYR A 167 -7.25 8.21 -19.79
C TYR A 167 -7.80 6.98 -20.54
N ALA A 168 -8.86 6.35 -20.06
CA ALA A 168 -9.57 5.35 -20.84
C ALA A 168 -10.19 6.00 -22.10
N GLY A 169 -10.79 7.18 -21.98
CA GLY A 169 -11.26 8.00 -23.09
C GLY A 169 -10.15 8.34 -24.10
N TYR A 170 -8.95 8.67 -23.62
CA TYR A 170 -7.79 8.86 -24.48
C TYR A 170 -7.48 7.63 -25.35
N LEU A 171 -7.52 6.43 -24.78
CA LEU A 171 -7.26 5.20 -25.54
C LEU A 171 -8.35 4.91 -26.57
N VAL A 172 -9.61 5.18 -26.23
CA VAL A 172 -10.75 5.06 -27.14
C VAL A 172 -10.64 6.07 -28.29
N LEU A 173 -10.34 7.33 -27.99
CA LEU A 173 -10.12 8.38 -28.99
C LEU A 173 -9.07 7.96 -30.03
N ARG A 174 -7.94 7.41 -29.55
CA ARG A 174 -6.88 6.95 -30.45
C ARG A 174 -7.31 5.81 -31.40
N GLN A 175 -8.20 4.95 -30.97
CA GLN A 175 -8.71 3.85 -31.77
C GLN A 175 -9.74 4.30 -32.82
N SER A 176 -10.41 5.42 -32.56
CA SER A 176 -11.48 5.93 -33.40
C SER A 176 -10.99 6.73 -34.60
N ILE A 177 -9.74 7.22 -34.58
CA ILE A 177 -9.20 8.11 -35.63
C ILE A 177 -8.29 7.29 -36.55
N GLN A 178 -8.63 7.27 -37.85
CA GLN A 178 -7.87 6.53 -38.86
C GLN A 178 -6.65 7.32 -39.43
N ASP A 179 -6.78 8.66 -39.56
CA ASP A 179 -5.69 9.50 -39.98
C ASP A 179 -4.60 9.59 -38.91
N ASP A 180 -3.40 9.14 -39.24
CA ASP A 180 -2.26 9.05 -38.34
C ASP A 180 -1.84 10.43 -37.79
N ARG A 181 -1.80 11.46 -38.65
CA ARG A 181 -1.36 12.80 -38.23
C ARG A 181 -2.41 13.46 -37.33
N LEU A 182 -3.68 13.33 -37.69
CA LEU A 182 -4.78 13.85 -36.88
C LEU A 182 -4.84 13.14 -35.54
N ARG A 183 -4.72 11.80 -35.53
CA ARG A 183 -4.71 10.97 -34.32
C ARG A 183 -3.61 11.40 -33.35
N GLN A 184 -2.37 11.56 -33.85
CA GLN A 184 -1.23 11.95 -33.03
C GLN A 184 -1.44 13.32 -32.39
N ARG A 185 -1.88 14.31 -33.15
CA ARG A 185 -2.10 15.66 -32.65
C ARG A 185 -3.27 15.74 -31.65
N LEU A 186 -4.41 15.16 -31.98
CA LEU A 186 -5.57 15.18 -31.08
C LEU A 186 -5.27 14.40 -29.79
N ALA A 187 -4.62 13.24 -29.90
CA ALA A 187 -4.22 12.47 -28.73
C ALA A 187 -3.21 13.22 -27.87
N ALA A 188 -2.25 13.92 -28.47
CA ALA A 188 -1.29 14.73 -27.72
C ALA A 188 -1.99 15.86 -26.96
N VAL A 189 -2.90 16.61 -27.60
CA VAL A 189 -3.68 17.67 -26.95
C VAL A 189 -4.52 17.09 -25.82
N TYR A 190 -5.22 15.99 -26.06
CA TYR A 190 -6.05 15.32 -25.06
C TYR A 190 -5.20 14.90 -23.83
N ASN A 191 -4.01 14.32 -24.08
CA ASN A 191 -3.10 13.90 -23.03
C ASN A 191 -2.60 15.06 -22.16
N LEU A 192 -2.33 16.23 -22.77
CA LEU A 192 -1.93 17.42 -22.01
C LEU A 192 -3.03 17.86 -21.03
N PHE A 193 -4.28 17.90 -21.50
CA PHE A 193 -5.41 18.22 -20.62
C PHE A 193 -5.66 17.12 -19.58
N GLY A 194 -5.55 15.84 -19.97
CA GLY A 194 -5.71 14.72 -19.04
C GLY A 194 -4.69 14.73 -17.92
N PHE A 195 -3.44 15.12 -18.20
CA PHE A 195 -2.40 15.22 -17.18
C PHE A 195 -2.66 16.35 -16.16
N LEU A 196 -3.30 17.44 -16.56
CA LEU A 196 -3.65 18.53 -15.65
C LEU A 196 -4.75 18.16 -14.64
N LEU A 197 -5.47 17.07 -14.89
CA LEU A 197 -6.51 16.54 -13.98
C LEU A 197 -5.97 15.49 -13.00
N LEU A 198 -4.73 15.03 -13.19
CA LEU A 198 -4.06 14.03 -12.37
C LEU A 198 -3.45 14.67 -11.12
#